data_f0ca9e8e0de9d24e866a2a53b32ce954
#
_entry.id   f0ca9e8e0de9d24e866a2a53b32ce954
#
_cell.length_a   1.000
_cell.length_b   1.000
_cell.length_c   1.000
_cell.angle_alpha   90.00
_cell.angle_beta   90.00
_cell.angle_gamma   90.00
#
_symmetry.space_group_name_H-M   'P 1'
#
loop_
_entity.id
_entity.type
_entity.pdbx_description
1 polymer ?
#
loop_
_entity_poly.entity_id
_entity_poly.type
_entity_poly.pdbx_seq_one_letter_code
_entity_poly.pdbx_strand_id
1 'polypeptide(L)'
;MRPAKFLLILATIYMSAAASIGIDEIKIIANPGISISEISHDDLNRIFLMTKTSLPGASHVEPVLENTEPARKAFLKEYIGRTDAALMTYYRSLVFTGKASIPKTFSSDAELIAYVAKTKGAIGYVSANANTAGVKTIRVK
;
A
#
# COMPACT_ATOMS: atom_id res chain seq x y z
N MET A 1 17.76 -61.33 -35.72
CA MET A 1 17.60 -59.87 -35.94
C MET A 1 16.57 -59.31 -35.02
N ARG A 2 16.99 -58.53 -34.13
CA ARG A 2 16.09 -57.93 -33.14
C ARG A 2 16.00 -56.45 -33.33
N PRO A 3 14.83 -55.90 -33.51
CA PRO A 3 14.68 -54.47 -33.52
C PRO A 3 14.90 -53.95 -32.09
N ALA A 4 15.81 -53.05 -31.94
CA ALA A 4 16.00 -52.34 -30.72
C ALA A 4 14.74 -51.49 -30.41
N LYS A 5 14.09 -51.79 -29.34
CA LYS A 5 13.01 -50.95 -28.84
C LYS A 5 13.64 -49.76 -28.18
N PHE A 6 13.67 -48.71 -28.92
CA PHE A 6 13.94 -47.37 -28.35
C PHE A 6 12.77 -46.98 -27.47
N LEU A 7 12.94 -47.07 -26.20
CA LEU A 7 12.01 -46.47 -25.27
C LEU A 7 12.30 -45.00 -25.23
N LEU A 8 11.49 -44.25 -25.94
CA LEU A 8 11.49 -42.78 -25.87
C LEU A 8 10.86 -42.41 -24.54
N ILE A 9 11.70 -42.13 -23.55
CA ILE A 9 11.26 -41.51 -22.29
C ILE A 9 11.05 -40.05 -22.61
N LEU A 10 9.79 -39.72 -22.86
CA LEU A 10 9.37 -38.34 -22.93
C LEU A 10 9.40 -37.78 -21.53
N ALA A 11 10.50 -37.15 -21.18
CA ALA A 11 10.58 -36.36 -19.95
C ALA A 11 9.72 -35.12 -20.15
N THR A 12 8.49 -35.20 -19.76
CA THR A 12 7.65 -34.03 -19.61
C THR A 12 8.21 -33.21 -18.47
N ILE A 13 8.97 -32.21 -18.84
CA ILE A 13 9.38 -31.16 -17.91
C ILE A 13 8.09 -30.38 -17.58
N TYR A 14 7.51 -30.72 -16.45
CA TYR A 14 6.52 -29.83 -15.84
C TYR A 14 7.26 -28.60 -15.37
N MET A 15 7.27 -27.61 -16.24
CA MET A 15 7.62 -26.27 -15.86
C MET A 15 6.49 -25.76 -14.98
N SER A 16 6.63 -26.01 -13.70
CA SER A 16 5.79 -25.38 -12.69
C SER A 16 6.07 -23.88 -12.78
N ALA A 17 5.26 -23.18 -13.52
CA ALA A 17 5.19 -21.75 -13.39
C ALA A 17 4.67 -21.51 -11.99
N ALA A 18 5.59 -21.27 -11.06
CA ALA A 18 5.23 -20.66 -9.81
C ALA A 18 4.60 -19.32 -10.17
N ALA A 19 3.27 -19.28 -10.15
CA ALA A 19 2.57 -18.03 -10.15
C ALA A 19 3.10 -17.27 -8.93
N SER A 20 4.00 -16.33 -9.15
CA SER A 20 4.33 -15.36 -8.14
C SER A 20 3.03 -14.63 -7.88
N ILE A 21 2.38 -14.97 -6.78
CA ILE A 21 1.29 -14.17 -6.25
C ILE A 21 1.94 -12.84 -6.01
N GLY A 22 1.65 -11.87 -6.88
CA GLY A 22 2.18 -10.52 -6.77
C GLY A 22 1.81 -9.97 -5.41
N ILE A 23 2.81 -9.80 -4.57
CA ILE A 23 2.63 -9.32 -3.21
C ILE A 23 2.41 -7.81 -3.23
N ASP A 24 2.70 -7.17 -4.36
CA ASP A 24 2.55 -5.73 -4.54
C ASP A 24 1.15 -5.39 -5.07
N GLU A 25 0.16 -5.64 -4.25
CA GLU A 25 -1.21 -5.28 -4.57
C GLU A 25 -1.48 -3.80 -4.39
N ILE A 26 -0.55 -3.05 -3.78
CA ILE A 26 -0.69 -1.64 -3.49
C ILE A 26 0.56 -0.82 -3.81
N LYS A 27 0.35 0.47 -4.00
CA LYS A 27 1.38 1.51 -4.08
C LYS A 27 1.14 2.53 -2.98
N ILE A 28 2.21 3.04 -2.40
CA ILE A 28 2.15 4.20 -1.52
C ILE A 28 2.35 5.44 -2.37
N ILE A 29 1.44 6.39 -2.24
CA ILE A 29 1.45 7.65 -2.98
C ILE A 29 1.44 8.84 -2.03
N ALA A 30 2.02 9.93 -2.47
CA ALA A 30 2.09 11.16 -1.71
C ALA A 30 1.92 12.39 -2.62
N ASN A 31 1.55 13.49 -2.00
CA ASN A 31 1.57 14.79 -2.67
C ASN A 31 2.98 15.08 -3.19
N PRO A 32 3.12 15.64 -4.41
CA PRO A 32 4.43 15.95 -4.99
C PRO A 32 5.32 16.86 -4.15
N GLY A 33 4.76 17.63 -3.24
CA GLY A 33 5.51 18.50 -2.33
C GLY A 33 6.29 17.76 -1.25
N ILE A 34 5.97 16.50 -0.99
CA ILE A 34 6.75 15.64 -0.09
C ILE A 34 8.07 15.28 -0.77
N SER A 35 9.19 15.59 -0.14
CA SER A 35 10.51 15.55 -0.81
C SER A 35 11.18 14.19 -0.84
N ILE A 36 10.61 13.17 -0.19
CA ILE A 36 11.19 11.83 -0.15
C ILE A 36 10.70 10.97 -1.32
N SER A 37 11.51 10.03 -1.76
CA SER A 37 11.15 9.00 -2.75
C SER A 37 11.07 7.60 -2.14
N GLU A 38 11.54 7.43 -0.93
CA GLU A 38 11.43 6.18 -0.17
C GLU A 38 11.18 6.48 1.31
N ILE A 39 10.56 5.52 1.97
CA ILE A 39 10.22 5.57 3.38
C ILE A 39 10.46 4.19 4.01
N SER A 40 10.85 4.16 5.27
CA SER A 40 10.93 2.90 5.99
C SER A 40 9.54 2.37 6.33
N HIS A 41 9.42 1.06 6.45
CA HIS A 41 8.19 0.42 6.92
C HIS A 41 7.73 0.99 8.27
N ASP A 42 8.65 1.18 9.19
CA ASP A 42 8.36 1.75 10.52
C ASP A 42 7.80 3.17 10.44
N ASP A 43 8.44 4.05 9.66
CA ASP A 43 7.97 5.42 9.50
C ASP A 43 6.58 5.49 8.83
N LEU A 44 6.34 4.66 7.83
CA LEU A 44 5.02 4.58 7.20
C LEU A 44 3.96 4.14 8.21
N ASN A 45 4.23 3.11 8.98
CA ASN A 45 3.34 2.64 10.05
C ASN A 45 3.04 3.77 11.05
N ARG A 46 4.06 4.47 11.49
CA ARG A 46 3.93 5.58 12.46
C ARG A 46 3.12 6.76 11.90
N ILE A 47 3.23 7.05 10.62
CA ILE A 47 2.40 8.08 9.98
C ILE A 47 0.92 7.68 10.05
N PHE A 48 0.59 6.48 9.66
CA PHE A 48 -0.81 6.01 9.68
C PHE A 48 -1.33 5.78 11.10
N LEU A 49 -0.47 5.57 12.07
CA LEU A 49 -0.84 5.54 13.49
C LEU A 49 -0.80 6.91 14.15
N MET A 50 -0.56 7.97 13.41
CA MET A 50 -0.53 9.37 13.89
C MET A 50 0.56 9.66 14.95
N THR A 51 1.62 8.85 15.01
CA THR A 51 2.76 9.05 15.90
C THR A 51 3.93 9.74 15.21
N LYS A 52 3.90 9.85 13.89
CA LYS A 52 4.82 10.65 13.08
C LYS A 52 3.99 11.58 12.20
N THR A 53 4.18 12.88 12.35
CA THR A 53 3.30 13.90 11.76
C THR A 53 4.00 14.81 10.76
N SER A 54 5.27 14.57 10.46
CA SER A 54 6.03 15.37 9.49
C SER A 54 6.95 14.50 8.65
N LEU A 55 7.25 14.98 7.45
CA LEU A 55 8.23 14.43 6.53
C LEU A 55 8.98 15.58 5.86
N PRO A 56 10.18 15.34 5.28
CA PRO A 56 10.85 16.34 4.46
C PRO A 56 9.92 16.86 3.36
N GLY A 57 9.75 18.17 3.30
CA GLY A 57 8.82 18.85 2.39
C GLY A 57 7.37 18.96 2.90
N ALA A 58 7.06 18.40 4.06
CA ALA A 58 5.74 18.51 4.66
C ALA A 58 5.82 18.63 6.18
N SER A 59 5.58 19.82 6.70
CA SER A 59 5.53 20.07 8.15
C SER A 59 4.35 19.37 8.83
N HIS A 60 3.31 19.06 8.06
CA HIS A 60 2.17 18.28 8.48
C HIS A 60 1.84 17.24 7.42
N VAL A 61 1.85 15.97 7.81
CA VAL A 61 1.50 14.84 6.95
C VAL A 61 0.08 14.41 7.28
N GLU A 62 -0.74 14.29 6.23
CA GLU A 62 -2.13 13.84 6.34
C GLU A 62 -2.26 12.44 5.71
N PRO A 63 -2.30 11.37 6.52
CA PRO A 63 -2.59 10.05 6.00
C PRO A 63 -4.06 9.95 5.60
N VAL A 64 -4.32 9.33 4.46
CA VAL A 64 -5.67 9.05 3.95
C VAL A 64 -5.80 7.59 3.58
N LEU A 65 -7.02 7.07 3.71
CA LEU A 65 -7.29 5.65 3.55
C LEU A 65 -8.18 5.41 2.34
N GLU A 66 -8.01 4.27 1.72
CA GLU A 66 -8.93 3.75 0.73
C GLU A 66 -9.75 2.61 1.34
N ASN A 67 -11.03 2.53 0.96
CA ASN A 67 -11.95 1.53 1.47
C ASN A 67 -12.19 0.38 0.48
N THR A 68 -11.51 0.37 -0.66
CA THR A 68 -11.69 -0.66 -1.68
C THR A 68 -10.87 -1.90 -1.38
N GLU A 69 -11.47 -3.05 -1.45
CA GLU A 69 -10.79 -4.33 -1.41
C GLU A 69 -10.28 -4.68 -2.82
N PRO A 70 -9.13 -5.34 -2.96
CA PRO A 70 -8.27 -5.90 -1.90
C PRO A 70 -7.22 -4.91 -1.35
N ALA A 71 -7.15 -3.68 -1.85
CA ALA A 71 -6.11 -2.72 -1.49
C ALA A 71 -6.08 -2.43 0.02
N ARG A 72 -7.24 -2.22 0.63
CA ARG A 72 -7.32 -1.95 2.08
C ARG A 72 -6.78 -3.13 2.90
N LYS A 73 -7.20 -4.34 2.58
CA LYS A 73 -6.74 -5.54 3.28
C LYS A 73 -5.24 -5.75 3.14
N ALA A 74 -4.70 -5.56 1.94
CA ALA A 74 -3.27 -5.67 1.67
C ALA A 74 -2.47 -4.64 2.47
N PHE A 75 -2.92 -3.40 2.49
CA PHE A 75 -2.30 -2.33 3.24
C PHE A 75 -2.28 -2.61 4.75
N LEU A 76 -3.40 -3.00 5.32
CA LEU A 76 -3.49 -3.33 6.74
C LEU A 76 -2.57 -4.46 7.13
N LYS A 77 -2.54 -5.53 6.33
CA LYS A 77 -1.69 -6.69 6.57
C LYS A 77 -0.21 -6.36 6.45
N GLU A 78 0.16 -5.65 5.39
CA GLU A 78 1.56 -5.39 5.04
C GLU A 78 2.19 -4.34 5.96
N TYR A 79 1.49 -3.23 6.21
CA TYR A 79 2.10 -2.06 6.83
C TYR A 79 1.57 -1.73 8.22
N ILE A 80 0.35 -2.10 8.55
CA ILE A 80 -0.26 -1.72 9.82
C ILE A 80 -0.18 -2.85 10.85
N GLY A 81 -0.36 -4.10 10.41
CA GLY A 81 -0.34 -5.24 11.31
C GLY A 81 -1.54 -5.32 12.24
N ARG A 82 -2.64 -4.68 11.88
CA ARG A 82 -3.90 -4.66 12.63
C ARG A 82 -5.07 -4.99 11.74
N THR A 83 -6.13 -5.55 12.33
CA THR A 83 -7.42 -5.68 11.65
C THR A 83 -8.06 -4.31 11.45
N ASP A 84 -8.99 -4.23 10.50
CA ASP A 84 -9.74 -2.99 10.27
C ASP A 84 -10.48 -2.52 11.53
N ALA A 85 -11.14 -3.43 12.23
CA ALA A 85 -11.82 -3.11 13.48
C ALA A 85 -10.86 -2.57 14.57
N ALA A 86 -9.70 -3.18 14.71
CA ALA A 86 -8.69 -2.73 15.66
C ALA A 86 -8.13 -1.34 15.32
N LEU A 87 -7.90 -1.09 14.03
CA LEU A 87 -7.44 0.22 13.57
C LEU A 87 -8.49 1.30 13.82
N MET A 88 -9.75 1.03 13.51
CA MET A 88 -10.83 1.98 13.76
C MET A 88 -11.02 2.26 15.26
N THR A 89 -10.89 1.25 16.11
CA THR A 89 -10.90 1.43 17.57
C THR A 89 -9.74 2.32 18.02
N TYR A 90 -8.57 2.13 17.46
CA TYR A 90 -7.40 2.97 17.73
C TYR A 90 -7.65 4.44 17.35
N TYR A 91 -8.14 4.70 16.14
CA TYR A 91 -8.45 6.06 15.70
C TYR A 91 -9.52 6.74 16.57
N ARG A 92 -10.55 6.03 16.95
CA ARG A 92 -11.57 6.56 17.87
C ARG A 92 -10.97 6.94 19.22
N SER A 93 -10.02 6.18 19.72
CA SER A 93 -9.34 6.53 20.97
C SER A 93 -8.53 7.82 20.85
N LEU A 94 -7.91 8.07 19.70
CA LEU A 94 -7.20 9.33 19.43
C LEU A 94 -8.16 10.52 19.37
N VAL A 95 -9.30 10.36 18.75
CA VAL A 95 -10.35 11.39 18.70
C VAL A 95 -10.87 11.69 20.11
N PHE A 96 -11.19 10.65 20.85
CA PHE A 96 -11.73 10.77 22.21
C PHE A 96 -10.77 11.48 23.17
N THR A 97 -9.46 11.27 23.01
CA THR A 97 -8.42 11.92 23.80
C THR A 97 -7.95 13.26 23.20
N GLY A 98 -8.54 13.72 22.12
CA GLY A 98 -8.20 14.99 21.46
C GLY A 98 -6.83 14.99 20.74
N LYS A 99 -6.23 13.83 20.50
CA LYS A 99 -4.88 13.73 19.91
C LYS A 99 -4.87 13.82 18.40
N ALA A 100 -5.92 13.34 17.73
CA ALA A 100 -6.01 13.33 16.28
C ALA A 100 -7.46 13.21 15.80
N SER A 101 -7.66 13.40 14.51
CA SER A 101 -8.92 13.10 13.82
C SER A 101 -8.82 11.75 13.12
N ILE A 102 -9.97 11.14 12.83
CA ILE A 102 -10.00 9.93 12.00
C ILE A 102 -9.54 10.32 10.58
N PRO A 103 -8.61 9.57 9.96
CA PRO A 103 -8.21 9.81 8.59
C PRO A 103 -9.39 9.78 7.62
N LYS A 104 -9.36 10.63 6.61
CA LYS A 104 -10.34 10.59 5.53
C LYS A 104 -10.23 9.26 4.80
N THR A 105 -11.38 8.73 4.39
CA THR A 105 -11.49 7.47 3.66
C THR A 105 -12.16 7.72 2.32
N PHE A 106 -11.61 7.15 1.26
CA PHE A 106 -12.09 7.29 -0.11
C PHE A 106 -12.59 5.95 -0.65
N SER A 107 -13.56 6.01 -1.54
CA SER A 107 -14.23 4.84 -2.10
C SER A 107 -13.55 4.28 -3.35
N SER A 108 -12.58 4.99 -3.91
CA SER A 108 -11.87 4.55 -5.11
C SER A 108 -10.44 5.08 -5.17
N ASP A 109 -9.58 4.39 -5.92
CA ASP A 109 -8.23 4.87 -6.24
C ASP A 109 -8.25 6.28 -6.83
N ALA A 110 -9.15 6.53 -7.78
CA ALA A 110 -9.23 7.81 -8.49
C ALA A 110 -9.56 8.97 -7.54
N GLU A 111 -10.48 8.78 -6.62
CA GLU A 111 -10.85 9.81 -5.64
C GLU A 111 -9.69 10.10 -4.68
N LEU A 112 -9.02 9.06 -4.20
CA LEU A 112 -7.86 9.20 -3.31
C LEU A 112 -6.71 9.90 -4.02
N ILE A 113 -6.39 9.52 -5.25
CA ILE A 113 -5.34 10.13 -6.06
C ILE A 113 -5.64 11.62 -6.29
N ALA A 114 -6.87 11.96 -6.65
CA ALA A 114 -7.27 13.35 -6.86
C ALA A 114 -7.09 14.19 -5.58
N TYR A 115 -7.44 13.65 -4.44
CA TYR A 115 -7.25 14.32 -3.16
C TYR A 115 -5.76 14.52 -2.82
N VAL A 116 -4.96 13.48 -2.96
CA VAL A 116 -3.51 13.53 -2.67
C VAL A 116 -2.79 14.49 -3.60
N ALA A 117 -3.18 14.53 -4.87
CA ALA A 117 -2.55 15.42 -5.87
C ALA A 117 -2.68 16.90 -5.49
N LYS A 118 -3.80 17.31 -4.91
CA LYS A 118 -4.10 18.71 -4.58
C LYS A 118 -3.90 19.09 -3.12
N THR A 119 -3.61 18.15 -2.26
CA THR A 119 -3.52 18.37 -0.80
C THR A 119 -2.08 18.25 -0.34
N LYS A 120 -1.48 19.35 0.08
CA LYS A 120 -0.11 19.37 0.60
C LYS A 120 0.00 18.43 1.82
N GLY A 121 1.03 17.60 1.83
CA GLY A 121 1.30 16.68 2.93
C GLY A 121 0.46 15.42 2.93
N ALA A 122 -0.44 15.24 1.98
CA ALA A 122 -1.25 14.02 1.90
C ALA A 122 -0.43 12.81 1.47
N ILE A 123 -0.66 11.69 2.12
CA ILE A 123 -0.07 10.39 1.82
C ILE A 123 -1.14 9.32 1.96
N GLY A 124 -1.14 8.36 1.05
CA GLY A 124 -2.13 7.29 1.02
C GLY A 124 -1.63 6.07 0.29
N TYR A 125 -2.53 5.14 0.04
CA TYR A 125 -2.25 3.95 -0.74
C TYR A 125 -3.36 3.72 -1.76
N VAL A 126 -2.99 3.10 -2.87
CA VAL A 126 -3.90 2.73 -3.94
C VAL A 126 -3.52 1.35 -4.48
N SER A 127 -4.39 0.78 -5.30
CA SER A 127 -4.09 -0.47 -6.00
C SER A 127 -2.85 -0.32 -6.88
N ALA A 128 -2.05 -1.38 -6.99
CA ALA A 128 -0.80 -1.36 -7.75
C ALA A 128 -0.98 -1.00 -9.23
N ASN A 129 -2.14 -1.30 -9.79
CA ASN A 129 -2.49 -1.00 -11.18
C ASN A 129 -3.15 0.37 -11.39
N ALA A 130 -3.31 1.17 -10.33
CA ALA A 130 -3.89 2.50 -10.44
C ALA A 130 -3.01 3.45 -11.24
N ASN A 131 -3.63 4.36 -11.97
CA ASN A 131 -2.93 5.42 -12.67
C ASN A 131 -2.54 6.52 -11.67
N THR A 132 -1.26 6.61 -11.35
CA THR A 132 -0.73 7.53 -10.35
C THR A 132 -0.21 8.85 -10.94
N ALA A 133 -0.68 9.26 -12.10
CA ALA A 133 -0.35 10.57 -12.67
C ALA A 133 -0.76 11.70 -11.70
N GLY A 134 0.11 12.68 -11.52
CA GLY A 134 -0.13 13.84 -10.65
C GLY A 134 0.21 13.63 -9.18
N VAL A 135 0.61 12.45 -8.78
CA VAL A 135 1.10 12.15 -7.44
C VAL A 135 2.47 11.47 -7.49
N LYS A 136 3.14 11.45 -6.37
CA LYS A 136 4.43 10.81 -6.23
C LYS A 136 4.23 9.39 -5.69
N THR A 137 4.87 8.41 -6.30
CA THR A 137 4.94 7.05 -5.76
C THR A 137 6.16 6.95 -4.83
N ILE A 138 5.96 6.45 -3.62
CA ILE A 138 7.01 6.30 -2.61
C ILE A 138 7.31 4.82 -2.44
N ARG A 139 8.60 4.48 -2.53
CA ARG A 139 9.07 3.12 -2.28
C ARG A 139 9.20 2.87 -0.79
N VAL A 140 8.67 1.76 -0.31
CA VAL A 140 8.85 1.30 1.08
C VAL A 140 10.03 0.35 1.15
N LYS A 141 10.93 0.59 2.09
CA LYS A 141 12.13 -0.22 2.32
C LYS A 141 12.13 -0.87 3.70
#